data_62e831c21e06242a0959c56fe0f147db
#
_entry.id   62e831c21e06242a0959c56fe0f147db
#
_cell.length_a   1.000
_cell.length_b   1.000
_cell.length_c   1.000
_cell.angle_alpha   90.00
_cell.angle_beta   90.00
_cell.angle_gamma   90.00
#
_symmetry.space_group_name_H-M   'P 1'
#
loop_
_entity.id
_entity.type
_entity.pdbx_description
1 polymer ?
#
loop_
_entity_poly.entity_id
_entity_poly.type
_entity_poly.pdbx_seq_one_letter_code
_entity_poly.pdbx_strand_id
1 'polypeptide(L)'
;MKKFNLLSLLCLIFMQCQQPQTSQLNQRWSEERAWEWQQENGWMVGTNFNPSTSINQLEFWQEDTYDPETIERELEWSAELGMNLHRVYLHNLLWDQDSLGFLKRVENYLEIADSKDIKTLFVLLDDCWHPAPKLGKQPDPIPFVHNSQWVQAPGAFILGDSLRHVEVKNYIKGVITHFADDKRVVGWDLYNEPGNGAPRQKGHNEFEIKENKDIYTLSLLNKSFKWAREVNPSQPITTSVWKGSGVDKDWSKLDSLSDLSRFALSNSDVISFHTYENIEEMRLRIDQLEKFNRPILCTEYLARGQGSTFQAMLPLLKEKQISAINWGFVAGKTNTVFPWYSWQEEFDSLPKIWHHDIYLPDKTPYDQNEIDFLKEILLNK
;
A
#
# COMPACT_ATOMS: atom_id res chain seq x y z
N MET A 1 28.28 83.40 -3.03
CA MET A 1 28.96 82.15 -2.66
C MET A 1 27.90 81.23 -2.04
N LYS A 2 27.36 80.26 -2.86
CA LYS A 2 26.38 79.25 -2.42
C LYS A 2 27.12 77.90 -2.33
N LYS A 3 27.15 77.34 -1.13
CA LYS A 3 27.72 76.02 -0.90
C LYS A 3 26.70 74.97 -1.27
N PHE A 4 27.04 74.05 -2.23
CA PHE A 4 26.31 72.85 -2.52
C PHE A 4 26.77 71.72 -1.59
N ASN A 5 25.84 71.18 -0.80
CA ASN A 5 26.07 69.93 -0.04
C ASN A 5 25.66 68.76 -0.91
N LEU A 6 26.60 67.92 -1.21
CA LEU A 6 26.41 66.65 -1.91
C LEU A 6 26.08 65.54 -0.91
N LEU A 7 24.84 65.06 -0.90
CA LEU A 7 24.41 63.98 -0.03
C LEU A 7 24.64 62.68 -0.80
N SER A 8 25.65 61.88 -0.41
CA SER A 8 25.92 60.56 -0.97
C SER A 8 24.95 59.53 -0.38
N LEU A 9 24.05 59.02 -1.21
CA LEU A 9 23.14 57.93 -0.86
C LEU A 9 23.86 56.57 -1.04
N LEU A 10 24.22 55.93 0.07
CA LEU A 10 24.85 54.61 0.09
C LEU A 10 23.73 53.54 -0.02
N CYS A 11 23.54 52.96 -1.22
CA CYS A 11 22.68 51.79 -1.40
C CYS A 11 23.39 50.56 -0.89
N LEU A 12 23.01 50.06 0.29
CA LEU A 12 23.38 48.73 0.75
C LEU A 12 22.54 47.66 -0.01
N ILE A 13 23.19 47.03 -0.98
CA ILE A 13 22.63 45.85 -1.64
C ILE A 13 22.82 44.67 -0.68
N PHE A 14 21.74 44.23 -0.02
CA PHE A 14 21.70 42.92 0.65
C PHE A 14 21.71 41.82 -0.41
N MET A 15 22.89 41.27 -0.68
CA MET A 15 22.98 39.95 -1.33
C MET A 15 22.48 38.91 -0.35
N GLN A 16 21.21 38.53 -0.45
CA GLN A 16 20.75 37.26 0.12
C GLN A 16 21.49 36.12 -0.60
N CYS A 17 22.46 35.53 0.09
CA CYS A 17 23.02 34.24 -0.29
C CYS A 17 21.87 33.22 -0.23
N GLN A 18 21.28 32.91 -1.37
CA GLN A 18 20.50 31.70 -1.53
C GLN A 18 21.46 30.52 -1.35
N GLN A 19 21.36 29.82 -0.22
CA GLN A 19 22.02 28.53 -0.05
C GLN A 19 21.48 27.58 -1.14
N PRO A 20 22.34 26.77 -1.76
CA PRO A 20 21.88 25.85 -2.81
C PRO A 20 20.87 24.87 -2.24
N GLN A 21 19.72 24.76 -2.89
CA GLN A 21 18.58 23.87 -2.59
C GLN A 21 18.90 22.35 -2.65
N THR A 22 20.17 21.97 -2.73
CA THR A 22 20.59 20.57 -2.90
C THR A 22 20.43 19.69 -1.66
N SER A 23 20.09 20.22 -0.48
CA SER A 23 19.92 19.44 0.75
C SER A 23 18.47 19.00 1.03
N GLN A 24 17.47 19.51 0.32
CA GLN A 24 16.06 19.16 0.55
C GLN A 24 15.54 17.98 -0.27
N LEU A 25 16.23 17.58 -1.34
CA LEU A 25 15.76 16.59 -2.31
C LEU A 25 15.70 15.13 -1.80
N ASN A 26 16.25 14.82 -0.63
CA ASN A 26 16.31 13.46 -0.09
C ASN A 26 15.70 13.30 1.31
N GLN A 27 14.83 14.23 1.72
CA GLN A 27 14.23 14.20 3.05
C GLN A 27 12.75 13.83 3.01
N ARG A 28 12.22 13.35 4.15
CA ARG A 28 10.78 13.22 4.39
C ARG A 28 10.08 14.53 4.04
N TRP A 29 8.92 14.47 3.42
CA TRP A 29 8.12 15.67 3.16
C TRP A 29 7.86 16.47 4.43
N SER A 30 7.75 17.80 4.29
CA SER A 30 7.21 18.62 5.36
C SER A 30 5.75 18.26 5.66
N GLU A 31 5.26 18.64 6.82
CA GLU A 31 3.85 18.41 7.17
C GLU A 31 2.93 19.18 6.21
N GLU A 32 3.29 20.42 5.87
CA GLU A 32 2.53 21.26 4.94
C GLU A 32 2.36 20.56 3.58
N ARG A 33 3.46 20.06 2.99
CA ARG A 33 3.40 19.36 1.71
C ARG A 33 2.54 18.10 1.77
N ALA A 34 2.60 17.37 2.88
CA ALA A 34 1.77 16.18 3.06
C ALA A 34 0.27 16.54 3.15
N TRP A 35 -0.07 17.61 3.86
CA TRP A 35 -1.45 18.09 3.94
C TRP A 35 -1.95 18.71 2.64
N GLU A 36 -1.11 19.41 1.87
CA GLU A 36 -1.43 19.90 0.52
C GLU A 36 -1.81 18.71 -0.38
N TRP A 37 -1.02 17.63 -0.37
CA TRP A 37 -1.32 16.41 -1.12
C TRP A 37 -2.68 15.80 -0.70
N GLN A 38 -3.00 15.75 0.59
CA GLN A 38 -4.30 15.27 1.07
C GLN A 38 -5.45 16.15 0.58
N GLN A 39 -5.28 17.47 0.59
CA GLN A 39 -6.30 18.41 0.10
C GLN A 39 -6.53 18.27 -1.40
N GLU A 40 -5.49 18.07 -2.20
CA GLU A 40 -5.58 17.86 -3.65
C GLU A 40 -6.32 16.56 -4.02
N ASN A 41 -6.15 15.51 -3.22
CA ASN A 41 -6.75 14.21 -3.50
C ASN A 41 -8.10 14.00 -2.81
N GLY A 42 -8.38 14.74 -1.74
CA GLY A 42 -9.60 14.59 -0.95
C GLY A 42 -9.65 13.25 -0.17
N TRP A 43 -10.88 12.83 0.17
CA TRP A 43 -11.10 11.55 0.81
C TRP A 43 -11.10 10.43 -0.22
N MET A 44 -10.13 9.52 -0.10
CA MET A 44 -9.96 8.40 -1.02
C MET A 44 -10.45 7.11 -0.37
N VAL A 45 -11.28 6.36 -1.11
CA VAL A 45 -11.84 5.07 -0.66
C VAL A 45 -11.74 4.05 -1.76
N GLY A 46 -11.36 2.83 -1.39
CA GLY A 46 -11.23 1.74 -2.35
C GLY A 46 -10.80 0.45 -1.73
N THR A 47 -10.11 -0.37 -2.52
CA THR A 47 -9.73 -1.71 -2.12
C THR A 47 -8.28 -2.05 -2.48
N ASN A 48 -7.71 -3.01 -1.78
CA ASN A 48 -6.53 -3.72 -2.23
C ASN A 48 -6.96 -4.61 -3.41
N PHE A 49 -6.60 -4.19 -4.62
CA PHE A 49 -7.09 -4.80 -5.85
C PHE A 49 -6.12 -5.86 -6.37
N ASN A 50 -6.65 -7.05 -6.57
CA ASN A 50 -6.06 -8.14 -7.33
C ASN A 50 -7.20 -8.77 -8.13
N PRO A 51 -7.12 -8.88 -9.48
CA PRO A 51 -8.22 -9.40 -10.28
C PRO A 51 -8.56 -10.82 -9.85
N SER A 52 -9.85 -11.15 -9.85
CA SER A 52 -10.36 -12.46 -9.39
C SER A 52 -9.72 -13.66 -10.12
N THR A 53 -9.20 -13.42 -11.31
CA THR A 53 -8.51 -14.43 -12.14
C THR A 53 -7.05 -14.64 -11.75
N SER A 54 -6.49 -13.83 -10.84
CA SER A 54 -5.09 -13.92 -10.42
C SER A 54 -4.96 -14.37 -8.97
N ILE A 55 -4.05 -15.29 -8.71
CA ILE A 55 -3.82 -15.84 -7.36
C ILE A 55 -2.82 -15.03 -6.54
N ASN A 56 -1.95 -14.27 -7.21
CA ASN A 56 -0.93 -13.42 -6.61
C ASN A 56 -0.43 -12.36 -7.59
N GLN A 57 0.50 -11.54 -7.14
CA GLN A 57 1.09 -10.44 -7.93
C GLN A 57 1.79 -10.93 -9.20
N LEU A 58 2.37 -12.13 -9.21
CA LEU A 58 3.03 -12.68 -10.39
C LEU A 58 2.01 -13.06 -11.46
N GLU A 59 0.93 -13.77 -11.11
CA GLU A 59 -0.14 -14.11 -12.05
C GLU A 59 -0.86 -12.86 -12.55
N PHE A 60 -1.00 -11.83 -11.72
CA PHE A 60 -1.58 -10.56 -12.16
C PHE A 60 -0.80 -9.92 -13.31
N TRP A 61 0.54 -9.92 -13.24
CA TRP A 61 1.34 -9.06 -14.10
C TRP A 61 2.18 -9.77 -15.16
N GLN A 62 2.28 -11.11 -15.17
CA GLN A 62 2.96 -11.83 -16.25
C GLN A 62 2.22 -11.69 -17.58
N GLU A 63 2.96 -11.66 -18.71
CA GLU A 63 2.40 -11.44 -20.04
C GLU A 63 1.34 -12.47 -20.43
N ASP A 64 1.57 -13.73 -20.08
CA ASP A 64 0.71 -14.87 -20.43
C ASP A 64 -0.55 -14.99 -19.56
N THR A 65 -0.63 -14.22 -18.46
CA THR A 65 -1.74 -14.26 -17.51
C THR A 65 -2.39 -12.91 -17.26
N TYR A 66 -1.86 -11.83 -17.82
CA TYR A 66 -2.42 -10.48 -17.71
C TYR A 66 -3.80 -10.42 -18.39
N ASP A 67 -4.82 -10.09 -17.61
CA ASP A 67 -6.24 -10.15 -18.01
C ASP A 67 -6.91 -8.77 -17.94
N PRO A 68 -6.73 -7.92 -18.98
CA PRO A 68 -7.31 -6.57 -18.99
C PRO A 68 -8.84 -6.57 -19.02
N GLU A 69 -9.48 -7.61 -19.55
CA GLU A 69 -10.95 -7.71 -19.59
C GLU A 69 -11.54 -7.88 -18.20
N THR A 70 -10.94 -8.75 -17.37
CA THR A 70 -11.34 -8.90 -15.97
C THR A 70 -11.02 -7.64 -15.17
N ILE A 71 -9.85 -7.03 -15.38
CA ILE A 71 -9.46 -5.78 -14.74
C ILE A 71 -10.51 -4.69 -15.04
N GLU A 72 -10.82 -4.44 -16.32
CA GLU A 72 -11.78 -3.42 -16.72
C GLU A 72 -13.15 -3.64 -16.09
N ARG A 73 -13.64 -4.87 -16.13
CA ARG A 73 -14.95 -5.26 -15.55
C ARG A 73 -15.00 -5.02 -14.04
N GLU A 74 -13.98 -5.44 -13.32
CA GLU A 74 -13.97 -5.32 -11.86
C GLU A 74 -13.72 -3.88 -11.40
N LEU A 75 -12.92 -3.08 -12.14
CA LEU A 75 -12.77 -1.66 -11.89
C LEU A 75 -14.08 -0.89 -12.15
N GLU A 76 -14.86 -1.29 -13.16
CA GLU A 76 -16.21 -0.75 -13.37
C GLU A 76 -17.11 -0.97 -12.16
N TRP A 77 -17.10 -2.19 -11.58
CA TRP A 77 -17.90 -2.48 -10.38
C TRP A 77 -17.44 -1.66 -9.17
N SER A 78 -16.16 -1.41 -9.06
CA SER A 78 -15.59 -0.55 -8.02
C SER A 78 -16.06 0.91 -8.17
N ALA A 79 -16.01 1.45 -9.40
CA ALA A 79 -16.48 2.79 -9.71
C ALA A 79 -18.00 2.94 -9.45
N GLU A 80 -18.83 1.93 -9.77
CA GLU A 80 -20.26 1.93 -9.48
C GLU A 80 -20.59 2.01 -7.98
N LEU A 81 -19.67 1.57 -7.11
CA LEU A 81 -19.78 1.74 -5.66
C LEU A 81 -19.35 3.14 -5.20
N GLY A 82 -18.70 3.93 -6.06
CA GLY A 82 -18.11 5.22 -5.72
C GLY A 82 -16.69 5.15 -5.18
N MET A 83 -16.00 4.01 -5.32
CA MET A 83 -14.59 3.88 -4.99
C MET A 83 -13.74 4.67 -6.00
N ASN A 84 -12.70 5.34 -5.52
CA ASN A 84 -11.83 6.22 -6.30
C ASN A 84 -10.33 5.93 -6.10
N LEU A 85 -10.00 4.86 -5.40
CA LEU A 85 -8.62 4.45 -5.12
C LEU A 85 -8.47 2.93 -5.13
N HIS A 86 -7.42 2.44 -5.78
CA HIS A 86 -6.98 1.06 -5.59
C HIS A 86 -5.54 1.02 -5.06
N ARG A 87 -5.28 0.13 -4.11
CA ARG A 87 -3.93 -0.24 -3.68
C ARG A 87 -3.53 -1.53 -4.39
N VAL A 88 -2.42 -1.50 -5.13
CA VAL A 88 -2.07 -2.56 -6.09
C VAL A 88 -0.63 -2.99 -5.92
N TYR A 89 -0.43 -4.30 -5.84
CA TYR A 89 0.87 -4.91 -5.57
C TYR A 89 1.64 -5.19 -6.85
N LEU A 90 2.89 -4.75 -6.89
CA LEU A 90 3.87 -5.06 -7.93
C LEU A 90 4.88 -6.10 -7.41
N HIS A 91 5.76 -6.61 -8.29
CA HIS A 91 6.75 -7.60 -7.89
C HIS A 91 8.06 -7.44 -8.68
N ASN A 92 9.20 -7.47 -7.98
CA ASN A 92 10.54 -7.28 -8.57
C ASN A 92 10.92 -8.31 -9.65
N LEU A 93 10.47 -9.57 -9.52
CA LEU A 93 10.79 -10.60 -10.51
C LEU A 93 10.20 -10.30 -11.90
N LEU A 94 9.10 -9.56 -11.98
CA LEU A 94 8.50 -9.11 -13.24
C LEU A 94 9.39 -8.07 -13.95
N TRP A 95 10.01 -7.20 -13.16
CA TRP A 95 11.00 -6.25 -13.66
C TRP A 95 12.24 -6.96 -14.21
N ASP A 96 12.73 -7.95 -13.49
CA ASP A 96 13.91 -8.71 -13.88
C ASP A 96 13.64 -9.57 -15.13
N GLN A 97 12.41 -10.07 -15.31
CA GLN A 97 11.99 -10.88 -16.43
C GLN A 97 11.87 -10.06 -17.72
N ASP A 98 11.09 -8.98 -17.69
CA ASP A 98 10.76 -8.11 -18.83
C ASP A 98 10.30 -6.74 -18.34
N SER A 99 11.24 -5.87 -18.01
CA SER A 99 10.91 -4.55 -17.47
C SER A 99 10.05 -3.69 -18.41
N LEU A 100 10.27 -3.76 -19.70
CA LEU A 100 9.52 -2.96 -20.69
C LEU A 100 8.09 -3.47 -20.86
N GLY A 101 7.90 -4.78 -20.97
CA GLY A 101 6.56 -5.37 -21.06
C GLY A 101 5.79 -5.20 -19.74
N PHE A 102 6.48 -5.37 -18.60
CA PHE A 102 5.88 -5.11 -17.30
C PHE A 102 5.38 -3.67 -17.16
N LEU A 103 6.20 -2.65 -17.50
CA LEU A 103 5.79 -1.26 -17.47
C LEU A 103 4.60 -0.98 -18.40
N LYS A 104 4.54 -1.61 -19.59
CA LYS A 104 3.39 -1.46 -20.50
C LYS A 104 2.10 -2.02 -19.90
N ARG A 105 2.16 -3.14 -19.16
CA ARG A 105 0.99 -3.71 -18.48
C ARG A 105 0.53 -2.83 -17.32
N VAL A 106 1.47 -2.26 -16.55
CA VAL A 106 1.16 -1.27 -15.50
C VAL A 106 0.55 0.00 -16.11
N GLU A 107 1.07 0.49 -17.23
CA GLU A 107 0.49 1.63 -17.97
C GLU A 107 -0.95 1.33 -18.42
N ASN A 108 -1.19 0.16 -19.02
CA ASN A 108 -2.54 -0.25 -19.44
C ASN A 108 -3.51 -0.36 -18.26
N TYR A 109 -3.07 -0.90 -17.12
CA TYR A 109 -3.86 -0.89 -15.89
C TYR A 109 -4.23 0.55 -15.46
N LEU A 110 -3.25 1.47 -15.46
CA LEU A 110 -3.49 2.87 -15.11
C LEU A 110 -4.44 3.57 -16.08
N GLU A 111 -4.38 3.27 -17.38
CA GLU A 111 -5.33 3.77 -18.37
C GLU A 111 -6.75 3.30 -18.08
N ILE A 112 -6.93 2.01 -17.76
CA ILE A 112 -8.24 1.43 -17.40
C ILE A 112 -8.76 2.09 -16.11
N ALA A 113 -7.93 2.20 -15.07
CA ALA A 113 -8.31 2.80 -13.79
C ALA A 113 -8.69 4.28 -13.93
N ASP A 114 -7.88 5.06 -14.66
CA ASP A 114 -8.13 6.49 -14.91
C ASP A 114 -9.42 6.72 -15.70
N SER A 115 -9.75 5.85 -16.65
CA SER A 115 -11.02 5.90 -17.39
C SER A 115 -12.26 5.77 -16.49
N LYS A 116 -12.08 5.34 -15.25
CA LYS A 116 -13.11 5.15 -14.22
C LYS A 116 -12.93 6.11 -13.03
N ASP A 117 -12.08 7.14 -13.16
CA ASP A 117 -11.71 8.07 -12.09
C ASP A 117 -11.12 7.38 -10.85
N ILE A 118 -10.47 6.24 -11.02
CA ILE A 118 -9.79 5.49 -9.96
C ILE A 118 -8.29 5.75 -10.02
N LYS A 119 -7.72 6.28 -8.94
CA LYS A 119 -6.29 6.47 -8.75
C LYS A 119 -5.65 5.22 -8.14
N THR A 120 -4.32 5.16 -8.16
CA THR A 120 -3.58 3.97 -7.71
C THR A 120 -2.50 4.32 -6.68
N LEU A 121 -2.48 3.56 -5.59
CA LEU A 121 -1.38 3.47 -4.62
C LEU A 121 -0.63 2.16 -4.89
N PHE A 122 0.59 2.22 -5.42
CA PHE A 122 1.37 1.02 -5.69
C PHE A 122 2.14 0.53 -4.48
N VAL A 123 2.11 -0.79 -4.25
CA VAL A 123 2.94 -1.51 -3.27
C VAL A 123 4.10 -2.17 -4.00
N LEU A 124 5.33 -1.90 -3.58
CA LEU A 124 6.52 -2.38 -4.28
C LEU A 124 7.11 -3.66 -3.70
N LEU A 125 7.15 -3.78 -2.37
CA LEU A 125 7.66 -4.95 -1.65
C LEU A 125 6.61 -5.47 -0.67
N ASP A 126 6.73 -6.76 -0.30
CA ASP A 126 5.74 -7.44 0.55
C ASP A 126 6.38 -8.58 1.36
N ASP A 127 6.15 -8.62 2.66
CA ASP A 127 6.60 -9.72 3.52
C ASP A 127 5.54 -10.84 3.72
N CYS A 128 4.35 -10.73 3.09
CA CYS A 128 3.30 -11.75 3.05
C CYS A 128 3.41 -12.54 1.76
N TRP A 129 3.20 -13.77 1.67
CA TRP A 129 3.10 -14.90 2.59
C TRP A 129 4.20 -15.90 2.28
N HIS A 130 4.20 -16.47 1.01
CA HIS A 130 5.13 -17.51 0.59
C HIS A 130 6.52 -16.92 0.30
N PRO A 131 7.57 -17.37 0.99
CA PRO A 131 8.88 -16.73 0.96
C PRO A 131 9.74 -17.02 -0.27
N ALA A 132 9.29 -17.91 -1.17
CA ALA A 132 10.05 -18.32 -2.37
C ALA A 132 9.27 -18.09 -3.66
N PRO A 133 9.05 -16.80 -4.07
CA PRO A 133 8.35 -16.49 -5.31
C PRO A 133 9.10 -17.04 -6.53
N LYS A 134 8.34 -17.48 -7.54
CA LYS A 134 8.88 -17.98 -8.82
C LYS A 134 8.04 -17.48 -9.99
N LEU A 135 8.70 -17.07 -11.06
CA LEU A 135 8.06 -16.76 -12.35
C LEU A 135 7.49 -18.01 -13.01
N GLY A 136 6.61 -17.79 -13.99
CA GLY A 136 5.92 -18.84 -14.76
C GLY A 136 4.57 -19.18 -14.14
N LYS A 137 4.04 -20.34 -14.53
CA LYS A 137 2.72 -20.80 -14.06
C LYS A 137 2.69 -20.83 -12.53
N GLN A 138 1.74 -20.09 -11.95
CA GLN A 138 1.53 -20.10 -10.52
C GLN A 138 0.77 -21.38 -10.10
N PRO A 139 0.98 -21.85 -8.86
CA PRO A 139 0.21 -22.98 -8.32
C PRO A 139 -1.28 -22.67 -8.27
N ASP A 140 -2.11 -23.69 -8.42
CA ASP A 140 -3.54 -23.54 -8.18
C ASP A 140 -3.81 -23.19 -6.69
N PRO A 141 -4.90 -22.46 -6.38
CA PRO A 141 -5.26 -22.19 -5.00
C PRO A 141 -5.51 -23.50 -4.22
N ILE A 142 -5.05 -23.54 -2.98
CA ILE A 142 -5.50 -24.58 -2.05
C ILE A 142 -6.99 -24.30 -1.78
N PRO A 143 -7.89 -25.25 -2.09
CA PRO A 143 -9.32 -25.03 -1.94
C PRO A 143 -9.67 -24.54 -0.52
N PHE A 144 -10.47 -23.47 -0.44
CA PHE A 144 -10.99 -22.90 0.81
C PHE A 144 -9.93 -22.32 1.77
N VAL A 145 -8.69 -22.15 1.31
CA VAL A 145 -7.61 -21.58 2.13
C VAL A 145 -7.30 -20.15 1.69
N HIS A 146 -7.40 -19.22 2.62
CA HIS A 146 -7.16 -17.81 2.43
C HIS A 146 -5.76 -17.51 1.89
N ASN A 147 -5.66 -16.79 0.78
CA ASN A 147 -4.41 -16.30 0.18
C ASN A 147 -3.31 -17.38 0.04
N SER A 148 -3.72 -18.62 -0.24
CA SER A 148 -2.85 -19.80 -0.13
C SER A 148 -1.60 -19.78 -1.01
N GLN A 149 -1.55 -18.95 -2.05
CA GLN A 149 -0.42 -18.84 -2.97
C GLN A 149 0.08 -17.38 -3.14
N TRP A 150 -0.28 -16.50 -2.20
CA TRP A 150 0.27 -15.16 -2.17
C TRP A 150 1.77 -15.20 -1.88
N VAL A 151 2.57 -14.37 -2.53
CA VAL A 151 4.03 -14.47 -2.49
C VAL A 151 4.69 -13.19 -1.96
N GLN A 152 5.79 -13.37 -1.25
CA GLN A 152 6.62 -12.25 -0.80
C GLN A 152 7.36 -11.60 -1.97
N ALA A 153 7.56 -10.30 -1.90
CA ALA A 153 8.41 -9.52 -2.77
C ALA A 153 9.45 -8.73 -1.92
N PRO A 154 10.76 -9.01 -2.05
CA PRO A 154 11.40 -9.83 -3.07
C PRO A 154 11.48 -11.32 -2.76
N GLY A 155 11.05 -11.78 -1.58
CA GLY A 155 11.20 -13.15 -1.09
C GLY A 155 12.51 -13.37 -0.34
N ALA A 156 12.58 -14.49 0.41
CA ALA A 156 13.64 -14.74 1.40
C ALA A 156 15.04 -14.78 0.83
N PHE A 157 15.23 -15.31 -0.37
CA PHE A 157 16.56 -15.44 -1.00
C PHE A 157 17.22 -14.09 -1.31
N ILE A 158 16.42 -13.12 -1.76
CA ILE A 158 16.94 -11.76 -2.03
C ILE A 158 17.00 -10.97 -0.73
N LEU A 159 15.98 -11.08 0.12
CA LEU A 159 15.95 -10.40 1.42
C LEU A 159 17.19 -10.74 2.27
N GLY A 160 17.57 -12.02 2.33
CA GLY A 160 18.72 -12.50 3.12
C GLY A 160 20.10 -12.23 2.51
N ASP A 161 20.19 -11.84 1.23
CA ASP A 161 21.45 -11.58 0.53
C ASP A 161 21.60 -10.12 0.11
N SER A 162 22.34 -9.37 0.88
CA SER A 162 22.54 -7.93 0.62
C SER A 162 23.24 -7.61 -0.70
N LEU A 163 23.96 -8.56 -1.32
CA LEU A 163 24.56 -8.38 -2.64
C LEU A 163 23.50 -8.37 -3.74
N ARG A 164 22.40 -9.08 -3.53
CA ARG A 164 21.26 -9.12 -4.45
C ARG A 164 20.31 -7.93 -4.30
N HIS A 165 20.44 -7.11 -3.28
CA HIS A 165 19.63 -5.90 -3.13
C HIS A 165 19.78 -4.92 -4.30
N VAL A 166 20.79 -5.06 -5.14
CA VAL A 166 20.91 -4.28 -6.39
C VAL A 166 19.77 -4.58 -7.38
N GLU A 167 19.24 -5.80 -7.39
CA GLU A 167 18.08 -6.20 -8.21
C GLU A 167 16.84 -5.40 -7.76
N VAL A 168 16.59 -5.38 -6.44
CA VAL A 168 15.49 -4.59 -5.86
C VAL A 168 15.67 -3.09 -6.09
N LYS A 169 16.90 -2.57 -5.99
CA LYS A 169 17.21 -1.17 -6.30
C LYS A 169 16.83 -0.80 -7.74
N ASN A 170 17.22 -1.63 -8.70
CA ASN A 170 16.95 -1.38 -10.12
C ASN A 170 15.44 -1.36 -10.38
N TYR A 171 14.70 -2.31 -9.78
CA TYR A 171 13.25 -2.38 -9.84
C TYR A 171 12.59 -1.13 -9.24
N ILE A 172 12.87 -0.81 -7.97
CA ILE A 172 12.26 0.34 -7.27
C ILE A 172 12.53 1.64 -8.04
N LYS A 173 13.80 1.89 -8.39
CA LYS A 173 14.16 3.11 -9.12
C LYS A 173 13.56 3.15 -10.51
N GLY A 174 13.56 2.02 -11.22
CA GLY A 174 13.00 1.94 -12.56
C GLY A 174 11.51 2.22 -12.61
N VAL A 175 10.72 1.56 -11.75
CA VAL A 175 9.27 1.75 -11.67
C VAL A 175 8.94 3.18 -11.22
N ILE A 176 9.53 3.65 -10.12
CA ILE A 176 9.25 5.01 -9.62
C ILE A 176 9.68 6.06 -10.63
N THR A 177 10.83 5.92 -11.31
CA THR A 177 11.27 6.89 -12.33
C THR A 177 10.29 6.97 -13.49
N HIS A 178 9.73 5.84 -13.92
CA HIS A 178 8.80 5.79 -15.05
C HIS A 178 7.49 6.55 -14.75
N PHE A 179 7.01 6.48 -13.51
CA PHE A 179 5.75 7.10 -13.08
C PHE A 179 5.92 8.27 -12.09
N ALA A 180 7.12 8.87 -11.99
CA ALA A 180 7.47 9.87 -10.97
C ALA A 180 6.55 11.10 -10.95
N ASP A 181 5.99 11.49 -12.10
CA ASP A 181 5.11 12.66 -12.24
C ASP A 181 3.70 12.27 -12.72
N ASP A 182 3.37 10.99 -12.71
CA ASP A 182 2.08 10.49 -13.15
C ASP A 182 1.01 10.73 -12.08
N LYS A 183 0.02 11.54 -12.39
CA LYS A 183 -1.07 11.93 -11.47
C LYS A 183 -2.09 10.82 -11.20
N ARG A 184 -2.07 9.73 -11.99
CA ARG A 184 -2.89 8.53 -11.77
C ARG A 184 -2.35 7.73 -10.57
N VAL A 185 -1.05 7.91 -10.25
CA VAL A 185 -0.38 7.31 -9.10
C VAL A 185 -0.40 8.32 -7.93
N VAL A 186 -1.08 7.98 -6.85
CA VAL A 186 -1.21 8.88 -5.68
C VAL A 186 -0.12 8.71 -4.64
N GLY A 187 0.60 7.60 -4.67
CA GLY A 187 1.65 7.32 -3.70
C GLY A 187 2.38 6.01 -3.94
N TRP A 188 3.45 5.81 -3.20
CA TRP A 188 4.29 4.63 -3.22
C TRP A 188 4.35 4.01 -1.84
N ASP A 189 3.71 2.86 -1.65
CA ASP A 189 3.87 2.02 -0.47
C ASP A 189 5.07 1.09 -0.72
N LEU A 190 6.19 1.43 -0.10
CA LEU A 190 7.45 0.77 -0.43
C LEU A 190 7.54 -0.65 0.10
N TYR A 191 6.81 -0.96 1.19
CA TYR A 191 6.88 -2.29 1.79
C TYR A 191 5.60 -2.61 2.56
N ASN A 192 4.83 -3.59 2.08
CA ASN A 192 3.67 -4.10 2.79
C ASN A 192 4.10 -4.93 4.00
N GLU A 193 3.52 -4.63 5.16
CA GLU A 193 3.66 -5.38 6.41
C GLU A 193 5.10 -5.83 6.72
N PRO A 194 6.05 -4.91 6.78
CA PRO A 194 7.45 -5.28 6.98
C PRO A 194 7.63 -6.09 8.27
N GLY A 195 8.35 -7.21 8.16
CA GLY A 195 8.57 -8.15 9.25
C GLY A 195 7.41 -9.14 9.47
N ASN A 196 6.43 -9.21 8.55
CA ASN A 196 5.46 -10.32 8.56
C ASN A 196 6.15 -11.63 8.17
N GLY A 197 5.52 -12.73 8.49
CA GLY A 197 6.02 -14.08 8.21
C GLY A 197 5.00 -14.93 7.46
N ALA A 198 5.46 -16.01 6.89
CA ALA A 198 4.57 -16.99 6.28
C ALA A 198 3.68 -17.64 7.36
N PRO A 199 2.41 -17.95 7.05
CA PRO A 199 1.58 -18.76 7.95
C PRO A 199 2.28 -20.09 8.27
N ARG A 200 2.10 -20.57 9.49
CA ARG A 200 2.69 -21.86 9.90
C ARG A 200 2.02 -23.01 9.18
N GLN A 201 2.53 -23.35 7.99
CA GLN A 201 2.06 -24.47 7.20
C GLN A 201 3.14 -25.51 6.92
N LYS A 202 2.70 -26.74 6.78
CA LYS A 202 3.55 -27.82 6.22
C LYS A 202 3.95 -27.45 4.79
N GLY A 203 5.25 -27.36 4.51
CA GLY A 203 5.82 -27.16 3.17
C GLY A 203 6.07 -25.72 2.73
N HIS A 204 5.53 -24.70 3.40
CA HIS A 204 5.73 -23.30 3.02
C HIS A 204 6.90 -22.61 3.76
N ASN A 205 7.40 -23.21 4.84
CA ASN A 205 8.40 -22.57 5.73
C ASN A 205 9.85 -22.98 5.46
N GLU A 206 10.13 -23.79 4.43
CA GLU A 206 11.49 -24.30 4.18
C GLU A 206 12.48 -23.19 3.82
N PHE A 207 12.00 -22.11 3.21
CA PHE A 207 12.82 -21.00 2.72
C PHE A 207 12.66 -19.71 3.53
N GLU A 208 11.84 -19.74 4.58
CA GLU A 208 11.61 -18.55 5.41
C GLU A 208 12.86 -18.22 6.24
N ILE A 209 13.18 -16.93 6.34
CA ILE A 209 14.18 -16.45 7.30
C ILE A 209 13.52 -16.52 8.68
N LYS A 210 13.89 -17.55 9.47
CA LYS A 210 13.26 -17.84 10.77
C LYS A 210 13.82 -16.98 11.90
N GLU A 211 15.07 -16.57 11.80
CA GLU A 211 15.76 -15.82 12.82
C GLU A 211 16.12 -14.42 12.32
N ASN A 212 15.81 -13.41 13.15
CA ASN A 212 16.20 -12.03 12.87
C ASN A 212 15.64 -11.44 11.55
N LYS A 213 14.51 -11.94 11.03
CA LYS A 213 13.89 -11.43 9.79
C LYS A 213 13.73 -9.92 9.83
N ASP A 214 13.29 -9.35 10.96
CA ASP A 214 13.11 -7.91 11.14
C ASP A 214 14.39 -7.11 10.85
N ILE A 215 15.58 -7.66 11.12
CA ILE A 215 16.87 -7.00 10.82
C ILE A 215 17.10 -6.91 9.30
N TYR A 216 16.84 -8.00 8.58
CA TYR A 216 16.98 -8.03 7.11
C TYR A 216 15.93 -7.12 6.46
N THR A 217 14.68 -7.21 6.90
CA THR A 217 13.59 -6.36 6.42
C THR A 217 13.88 -4.88 6.69
N LEU A 218 14.32 -4.50 7.89
CA LEU A 218 14.69 -3.12 8.21
C LEU A 218 15.84 -2.61 7.34
N SER A 219 16.85 -3.46 7.09
CA SER A 219 17.96 -3.13 6.21
C SER A 219 17.51 -2.83 4.78
N LEU A 220 16.63 -3.67 4.23
CA LEU A 220 16.08 -3.47 2.89
C LEU A 220 15.13 -2.28 2.84
N LEU A 221 14.26 -2.11 3.83
CA LEU A 221 13.32 -1.00 3.96
C LEU A 221 14.05 0.36 3.98
N ASN A 222 15.13 0.49 4.76
CA ASN A 222 15.98 1.69 4.77
C ASN A 222 16.55 2.00 3.38
N LYS A 223 17.05 0.97 2.69
CA LYS A 223 17.59 1.11 1.33
C LYS A 223 16.49 1.52 0.35
N SER A 224 15.29 0.92 0.44
CA SER A 224 14.17 1.20 -0.44
C SER A 224 13.71 2.65 -0.34
N PHE A 225 13.59 3.18 0.88
CA PHE A 225 13.29 4.60 1.11
C PHE A 225 14.37 5.50 0.51
N LYS A 226 15.65 5.18 0.72
CA LYS A 226 16.75 5.94 0.14
C LYS A 226 16.67 5.95 -1.38
N TRP A 227 16.45 4.80 -2.04
CA TRP A 227 16.40 4.70 -3.49
C TRP A 227 15.19 5.43 -4.08
N ALA A 228 14.03 5.33 -3.45
CA ALA A 228 12.84 6.07 -3.84
C ALA A 228 13.04 7.59 -3.72
N ARG A 229 13.65 8.05 -2.62
CA ARG A 229 13.99 9.46 -2.41
C ARG A 229 15.04 9.97 -3.41
N GLU A 230 15.98 9.14 -3.85
CA GLU A 230 16.94 9.49 -4.90
C GLU A 230 16.26 9.75 -6.26
N VAL A 231 15.10 9.14 -6.53
CA VAL A 231 14.27 9.44 -7.72
C VAL A 231 13.52 10.75 -7.51
N ASN A 232 13.12 11.08 -6.29
CA ASN A 232 12.35 12.27 -5.92
C ASN A 232 11.00 12.39 -6.66
N PRO A 233 10.11 11.41 -6.53
CA PRO A 233 8.79 11.46 -7.18
C PRO A 233 7.92 12.59 -6.64
N SER A 234 6.96 13.03 -7.45
CA SER A 234 5.96 14.02 -7.01
C SER A 234 4.96 13.45 -6.00
N GLN A 235 4.84 12.11 -5.92
CA GLN A 235 3.96 11.39 -5.02
C GLN A 235 4.65 11.10 -3.65
N PRO A 236 3.87 10.97 -2.56
CA PRO A 236 4.39 10.60 -1.26
C PRO A 236 4.88 9.15 -1.21
N ILE A 237 5.80 8.91 -0.28
CA ILE A 237 6.35 7.59 0.01
C ILE A 237 5.88 7.16 1.40
N THR A 238 5.38 5.94 1.53
CA THR A 238 4.91 5.37 2.79
C THR A 238 5.35 3.92 2.97
N THR A 239 5.17 3.40 4.16
CA THR A 239 5.13 1.98 4.52
C THR A 239 4.26 1.83 5.75
N SER A 240 3.48 0.76 5.83
CA SER A 240 2.47 0.61 6.87
C SER A 240 3.05 0.26 8.24
N VAL A 241 2.46 0.86 9.31
CA VAL A 241 2.52 0.30 10.64
C VAL A 241 1.32 -0.63 10.82
N TRP A 242 1.56 -1.87 11.32
CA TRP A 242 0.52 -2.90 11.36
C TRP A 242 0.55 -3.77 12.62
N LYS A 243 1.72 -3.92 13.26
CA LYS A 243 1.82 -4.64 14.53
C LYS A 243 1.20 -3.80 15.65
N GLY A 244 0.18 -4.33 16.31
CA GLY A 244 -0.58 -3.63 17.37
C GLY A 244 -0.43 -4.23 18.76
N SER A 245 0.53 -5.14 18.98
CA SER A 245 0.71 -5.87 20.23
C SER A 245 2.15 -5.80 20.77
N GLY A 246 2.37 -6.29 21.96
CA GLY A 246 3.68 -6.32 22.57
C GLY A 246 4.28 -4.92 22.73
N VAL A 247 5.48 -4.71 22.17
CA VAL A 247 6.16 -3.41 22.17
C VAL A 247 5.45 -2.38 21.29
N ASP A 248 4.72 -2.83 20.27
CA ASP A 248 4.00 -1.99 19.30
C ASP A 248 2.55 -1.68 19.71
N LYS A 249 2.16 -1.91 20.97
CA LYS A 249 0.80 -1.68 21.46
C LYS A 249 0.35 -0.22 21.50
N ASP A 250 1.29 0.72 21.53
CA ASP A 250 1.01 2.16 21.57
C ASP A 250 1.88 2.89 20.54
N TRP A 251 1.33 3.11 19.36
CA TRP A 251 2.05 3.73 18.23
C TRP A 251 2.44 5.18 18.48
N SER A 252 1.86 5.85 19.47
CA SER A 252 2.24 7.22 19.82
C SER A 252 3.57 7.34 20.55
N LYS A 253 4.15 6.22 20.99
CA LYS A 253 5.38 6.18 21.81
C LYS A 253 6.57 5.67 21.01
N LEU A 254 7.07 6.45 20.08
CA LEU A 254 8.15 6.08 19.15
C LEU A 254 9.33 5.36 19.81
N ASP A 255 9.80 5.83 20.98
CA ASP A 255 10.99 5.29 21.65
C ASP A 255 10.80 3.86 22.17
N SER A 256 9.54 3.42 22.35
CA SER A 256 9.21 2.08 22.86
C SER A 256 8.85 1.09 21.75
N LEU A 257 8.70 1.56 20.51
CA LEU A 257 8.30 0.71 19.39
C LEU A 257 9.43 -0.17 18.88
N SER A 258 9.07 -1.26 18.20
CA SER A 258 10.01 -2.02 17.37
C SER A 258 10.67 -1.11 16.33
N ASP A 259 11.84 -1.50 15.85
CA ASP A 259 12.59 -0.71 14.87
C ASP A 259 11.82 -0.53 13.56
N LEU A 260 11.04 -1.53 13.13
CA LEU A 260 10.20 -1.46 11.94
C LEU A 260 9.05 -0.47 12.10
N SER A 261 8.28 -0.56 13.18
CA SER A 261 7.16 0.36 13.46
C SER A 261 7.66 1.80 13.65
N ARG A 262 8.76 1.97 14.39
CA ARG A 262 9.41 3.28 14.56
C ARG A 262 9.90 3.84 13.22
N PHE A 263 10.48 3.01 12.36
CA PHE A 263 10.92 3.43 11.03
C PHE A 263 9.73 3.91 10.17
N ALA A 264 8.66 3.12 10.11
CA ALA A 264 7.46 3.45 9.34
C ALA A 264 6.91 4.82 9.74
N LEU A 265 6.68 5.06 11.03
CA LEU A 265 6.11 6.30 11.54
C LEU A 265 7.06 7.51 11.41
N SER A 266 8.38 7.28 11.45
CA SER A 266 9.36 8.37 11.37
C SER A 266 9.74 8.78 9.95
N ASN A 267 9.58 7.89 8.95
CA ASN A 267 10.09 8.12 7.61
C ASN A 267 9.02 8.28 6.53
N SER A 268 7.79 7.82 6.75
CA SER A 268 6.70 7.95 5.79
C SER A 268 6.24 9.40 5.62
N ASP A 269 5.99 9.85 4.41
CA ASP A 269 5.50 11.19 4.10
C ASP A 269 4.06 11.37 4.57
N VAL A 270 3.24 10.36 4.32
CA VAL A 270 1.88 10.15 4.82
C VAL A 270 1.88 8.85 5.61
N ILE A 271 1.12 8.77 6.69
CA ILE A 271 1.13 7.59 7.55
C ILE A 271 0.12 6.57 7.01
N SER A 272 0.57 5.37 6.70
CA SER A 272 -0.30 4.25 6.40
C SER A 272 -0.32 3.23 7.55
N PHE A 273 -1.48 2.62 7.78
CA PHE A 273 -1.64 1.61 8.82
C PHE A 273 -2.66 0.53 8.44
N HIS A 274 -2.55 -0.63 9.11
CA HIS A 274 -3.50 -1.71 9.03
C HIS A 274 -4.13 -1.98 10.38
N THR A 275 -5.45 -2.21 10.39
CA THR A 275 -6.14 -2.82 11.52
C THR A 275 -7.38 -3.55 11.06
N TYR A 276 -7.51 -4.80 11.44
CA TYR A 276 -8.65 -5.67 11.14
C TYR A 276 -9.55 -5.89 12.36
N GLU A 277 -9.23 -5.22 13.45
CA GLU A 277 -9.95 -5.30 14.71
C GLU A 277 -11.25 -4.48 14.65
N ASN A 278 -12.00 -4.47 15.77
CA ASN A 278 -13.26 -3.74 15.89
C ASN A 278 -13.08 -2.20 15.90
N ILE A 279 -14.20 -1.49 16.01
CA ILE A 279 -14.22 -0.01 15.95
C ILE A 279 -13.47 0.66 17.10
N GLU A 280 -13.45 0.06 18.29
CA GLU A 280 -12.73 0.59 19.46
C GLU A 280 -11.23 0.60 19.20
N GLU A 281 -10.70 -0.48 18.63
CA GLU A 281 -9.29 -0.54 18.26
C GLU A 281 -8.96 0.41 17.11
N MET A 282 -9.83 0.53 16.10
CA MET A 282 -9.69 1.53 15.02
C MET A 282 -9.57 2.95 15.60
N ARG A 283 -10.45 3.34 16.53
CA ARG A 283 -10.38 4.64 17.20
C ARG A 283 -9.07 4.84 17.94
N LEU A 284 -8.67 3.83 18.73
CA LEU A 284 -7.40 3.86 19.46
C LEU A 284 -6.22 4.11 18.54
N ARG A 285 -6.15 3.41 17.41
CA ARG A 285 -5.06 3.57 16.42
C ARG A 285 -5.07 4.96 15.79
N ILE A 286 -6.22 5.46 15.41
CA ILE A 286 -6.36 6.82 14.87
C ILE A 286 -5.89 7.86 15.90
N ASP A 287 -6.35 7.78 17.16
CA ASP A 287 -5.96 8.71 18.24
C ASP A 287 -4.44 8.70 18.49
N GLN A 288 -3.79 7.54 18.31
CA GLN A 288 -2.34 7.42 18.42
C GLN A 288 -1.63 8.06 17.23
N LEU A 289 -2.13 7.88 16.01
CA LEU A 289 -1.50 8.34 14.77
C LEU A 289 -1.72 9.84 14.53
N GLU A 290 -2.83 10.43 14.95
CA GLU A 290 -3.09 11.87 14.84
C GLU A 290 -1.99 12.72 15.52
N LYS A 291 -1.26 12.16 16.49
CA LYS A 291 -0.15 12.85 17.18
C LYS A 291 1.04 13.15 16.27
N PHE A 292 1.13 12.53 15.11
CA PHE A 292 2.21 12.78 14.15
C PHE A 292 1.93 13.95 13.20
N ASN A 293 0.73 14.54 13.25
CA ASN A 293 0.32 15.67 12.42
C ASN A 293 0.54 15.46 10.92
N ARG A 294 0.14 14.29 10.40
CA ARG A 294 0.26 13.92 8.99
C ARG A 294 -1.02 13.27 8.48
N PRO A 295 -1.31 13.36 7.18
CA PRO A 295 -2.38 12.58 6.57
C PRO A 295 -2.24 11.09 6.91
N ILE A 296 -3.38 10.45 7.16
CA ILE A 296 -3.45 9.05 7.57
C ILE A 296 -4.23 8.26 6.50
N LEU A 297 -3.72 7.08 6.15
CA LEU A 297 -4.34 6.14 5.26
C LEU A 297 -4.53 4.80 5.98
N CYS A 298 -5.76 4.35 6.16
CA CYS A 298 -6.04 2.97 6.54
C CYS A 298 -5.92 2.10 5.29
N THR A 299 -4.75 1.51 5.07
CA THR A 299 -4.44 0.78 3.85
C THR A 299 -4.89 -0.67 3.87
N GLU A 300 -5.31 -1.18 5.03
CA GLU A 300 -6.02 -2.45 5.15
C GLU A 300 -6.97 -2.45 6.35
N TYR A 301 -8.20 -2.86 6.07
CA TYR A 301 -9.24 -3.17 7.05
C TYR A 301 -10.25 -4.13 6.41
N LEU A 302 -11.36 -4.43 7.06
CA LEU A 302 -12.43 -5.34 6.68
C LEU A 302 -12.10 -6.80 6.99
N ALA A 303 -12.50 -7.22 8.18
CA ALA A 303 -12.54 -8.62 8.60
C ALA A 303 -13.84 -8.82 9.36
N ARG A 304 -14.92 -9.15 8.62
CA ARG A 304 -16.29 -9.12 9.16
C ARG A 304 -16.47 -9.97 10.40
N GLY A 305 -15.81 -11.14 10.45
CA GLY A 305 -15.83 -12.02 11.62
C GLY A 305 -15.21 -11.44 12.89
N GLN A 306 -14.39 -10.37 12.75
CA GLN A 306 -13.76 -9.66 13.87
C GLN A 306 -14.46 -8.33 14.21
N GLY A 307 -15.57 -8.01 13.51
CA GLY A 307 -16.29 -6.75 13.71
C GLY A 307 -15.74 -5.57 12.91
N SER A 308 -14.70 -5.79 12.10
CA SER A 308 -14.22 -4.81 11.12
C SER A 308 -15.11 -4.88 9.88
N THR A 309 -16.13 -4.02 9.83
CA THR A 309 -17.14 -3.96 8.74
C THR A 309 -17.19 -2.57 8.12
N PHE A 310 -17.73 -2.45 6.91
CA PHE A 310 -17.91 -1.14 6.27
C PHE A 310 -18.76 -0.19 7.12
N GLN A 311 -19.87 -0.71 7.65
CA GLN A 311 -20.81 0.08 8.47
C GLN A 311 -20.18 0.61 9.75
N ALA A 312 -19.26 -0.17 10.35
CA ALA A 312 -18.57 0.27 11.56
C ALA A 312 -17.44 1.27 11.25
N MET A 313 -16.65 1.04 10.18
CA MET A 313 -15.39 1.74 9.94
C MET A 313 -15.55 3.00 9.10
N LEU A 314 -16.28 2.95 7.98
CA LEU A 314 -16.33 4.05 7.02
C LEU A 314 -16.89 5.36 7.58
N PRO A 315 -17.92 5.39 8.44
CA PRO A 315 -18.37 6.65 9.02
C PRO A 315 -17.28 7.39 9.80
N LEU A 316 -16.49 6.67 10.60
CA LEU A 316 -15.38 7.24 11.34
C LEU A 316 -14.26 7.72 10.42
N LEU A 317 -13.87 6.90 9.43
CA LEU A 317 -12.80 7.23 8.49
C LEU A 317 -13.19 8.43 7.62
N LYS A 318 -14.47 8.54 7.22
CA LYS A 318 -15.02 9.71 6.50
C LYS A 318 -14.99 10.96 7.37
N GLU A 319 -15.47 10.89 8.63
CA GLU A 319 -15.45 12.00 9.59
C GLU A 319 -14.04 12.54 9.80
N LYS A 320 -13.07 11.64 9.92
CA LYS A 320 -11.64 11.97 10.13
C LYS A 320 -10.87 12.28 8.84
N GLN A 321 -11.50 12.18 7.67
CA GLN A 321 -10.86 12.33 6.35
C GLN A 321 -9.65 11.40 6.16
N ILE A 322 -9.72 10.19 6.74
CA ILE A 322 -8.72 9.15 6.62
C ILE A 322 -9.07 8.29 5.41
N SER A 323 -8.16 8.15 4.46
CA SER A 323 -8.36 7.29 3.30
C SER A 323 -8.56 5.83 3.73
N ALA A 324 -9.52 5.14 3.11
CA ALA A 324 -10.01 3.84 3.54
C ALA A 324 -9.87 2.80 2.43
N ILE A 325 -8.98 1.81 2.60
CA ILE A 325 -8.69 0.79 1.60
C ILE A 325 -8.94 -0.57 2.24
N ASN A 326 -10.03 -1.23 1.89
CA ASN A 326 -10.33 -2.55 2.43
C ASN A 326 -9.50 -3.65 1.74
N TRP A 327 -9.33 -4.79 2.39
CA TRP A 327 -8.81 -5.98 1.75
C TRP A 327 -9.95 -6.76 1.11
N GLY A 328 -9.71 -7.26 -0.15
CA GLY A 328 -10.67 -8.07 -0.91
C GLY A 328 -11.75 -7.26 -1.62
N PHE A 329 -12.06 -7.68 -2.85
CA PHE A 329 -13.09 -7.04 -3.67
C PHE A 329 -13.97 -8.06 -4.38
N VAL A 330 -13.41 -8.83 -5.32
CA VAL A 330 -14.10 -9.91 -6.00
C VAL A 330 -13.51 -11.24 -5.58
N ALA A 331 -14.34 -12.12 -5.06
CA ALA A 331 -13.95 -13.48 -4.70
C ALA A 331 -13.35 -14.21 -5.90
N GLY A 332 -12.17 -14.76 -5.73
CA GLY A 332 -11.45 -15.39 -6.83
C GLY A 332 -10.40 -16.39 -6.32
N LYS A 333 -9.33 -16.53 -7.08
CA LYS A 333 -8.25 -17.48 -6.77
C LYS A 333 -7.57 -17.22 -5.41
N THR A 334 -7.62 -15.98 -4.90
CA THR A 334 -7.07 -15.63 -3.59
C THR A 334 -7.81 -16.22 -2.41
N ASN A 335 -9.07 -16.67 -2.61
CA ASN A 335 -9.90 -17.23 -1.54
C ASN A 335 -10.08 -16.32 -0.31
N THR A 336 -10.07 -15.01 -0.47
CA THR A 336 -10.13 -14.03 0.62
C THR A 336 -11.51 -13.91 1.28
N VAL A 337 -12.50 -14.63 0.76
CA VAL A 337 -13.78 -14.91 1.46
C VAL A 337 -13.60 -15.76 2.72
N PHE A 338 -12.56 -16.57 2.78
CA PHE A 338 -12.25 -17.44 3.92
C PHE A 338 -11.43 -16.66 4.96
N PRO A 339 -11.63 -16.95 6.27
CA PRO A 339 -10.85 -16.31 7.33
C PRO A 339 -9.42 -16.88 7.39
N TRP A 340 -8.51 -16.14 8.05
CA TRP A 340 -7.11 -16.59 8.21
C TRP A 340 -6.98 -17.94 8.90
N TYR A 341 -7.89 -18.32 9.81
CA TYR A 341 -7.85 -19.63 10.47
C TYR A 341 -8.20 -20.79 9.53
N SER A 342 -8.63 -20.52 8.27
CA SER A 342 -8.73 -21.55 7.22
C SER A 342 -7.39 -22.24 6.88
N TRP A 343 -6.30 -21.67 7.34
CA TRP A 343 -4.98 -22.30 7.31
C TRP A 343 -4.83 -23.42 8.34
N GLN A 344 -5.65 -23.47 9.37
CA GLN A 344 -5.63 -24.47 10.45
C GLN A 344 -6.89 -25.31 10.50
N GLU A 345 -8.03 -24.76 10.07
CA GLU A 345 -9.33 -25.42 10.05
C GLU A 345 -9.78 -25.71 8.65
N GLU A 346 -10.39 -26.88 8.43
CA GLU A 346 -10.90 -27.30 7.14
C GLU A 346 -12.28 -26.69 6.88
N PHE A 347 -12.46 -26.19 5.65
CA PHE A 347 -13.74 -25.75 5.12
C PHE A 347 -14.13 -26.65 3.95
N ASP A 348 -15.43 -26.90 3.78
CA ASP A 348 -16.02 -27.67 2.66
C ASP A 348 -16.96 -26.83 1.79
N SER A 349 -17.22 -25.61 2.20
CA SER A 349 -18.17 -24.68 1.55
C SER A 349 -17.84 -23.23 1.91
N LEU A 350 -18.47 -22.28 1.21
CA LEU A 350 -18.34 -20.86 1.53
C LEU A 350 -18.80 -20.58 2.97
N PRO A 351 -18.04 -19.77 3.73
CA PRO A 351 -18.43 -19.39 5.08
C PRO A 351 -19.70 -18.52 5.05
N LYS A 352 -20.53 -18.62 6.08
CA LYS A 352 -21.72 -17.75 6.20
C LYS A 352 -21.36 -16.26 6.30
N ILE A 353 -20.24 -15.96 6.96
CA ILE A 353 -19.67 -14.61 7.05
C ILE A 353 -18.41 -14.60 6.22
N TRP A 354 -18.45 -13.87 5.10
CA TRP A 354 -17.25 -13.67 4.30
C TRP A 354 -16.25 -12.80 5.04
N HIS A 355 -14.99 -13.20 4.94
CA HIS A 355 -13.96 -12.47 5.67
C HIS A 355 -13.74 -11.07 5.07
N HIS A 356 -13.48 -11.00 3.78
CA HIS A 356 -13.13 -9.76 3.09
C HIS A 356 -14.02 -9.41 1.89
N ASP A 357 -14.13 -10.26 0.87
CA ASP A 357 -14.64 -9.89 -0.45
C ASP A 357 -16.08 -9.32 -0.46
N ILE A 358 -16.37 -8.53 -1.49
CA ILE A 358 -17.66 -7.83 -1.67
C ILE A 358 -18.54 -8.57 -2.67
N TYR A 359 -17.95 -9.06 -3.77
CA TYR A 359 -18.67 -9.71 -4.86
C TYR A 359 -18.18 -11.12 -5.17
N LEU A 360 -19.04 -11.94 -5.74
CA LEU A 360 -18.66 -13.11 -6.54
C LEU A 360 -18.25 -12.68 -7.96
N PRO A 361 -17.57 -13.55 -8.76
CA PRO A 361 -17.16 -13.24 -10.13
C PRO A 361 -18.29 -12.91 -11.10
N ASP A 362 -19.54 -13.22 -10.76
CA ASP A 362 -20.76 -12.88 -11.51
C ASP A 362 -21.43 -11.60 -11.01
N LYS A 363 -20.76 -10.83 -10.16
CA LYS A 363 -21.28 -9.62 -9.50
C LYS A 363 -22.36 -9.87 -8.44
N THR A 364 -22.61 -11.12 -8.05
CA THR A 364 -23.48 -11.40 -6.90
C THR A 364 -22.83 -10.85 -5.63
N PRO A 365 -23.48 -9.92 -4.89
CA PRO A 365 -22.87 -9.35 -3.70
C PRO A 365 -22.94 -10.31 -2.51
N TYR A 366 -22.01 -10.18 -1.58
CA TYR A 366 -22.08 -10.83 -0.27
C TYR A 366 -23.37 -10.46 0.47
N ASP A 367 -23.64 -9.16 0.57
CA ASP A 367 -24.85 -8.61 1.19
C ASP A 367 -25.29 -7.36 0.46
N GLN A 368 -26.55 -7.36 -0.04
CA GLN A 368 -27.10 -6.21 -0.76
C GLN A 368 -27.21 -4.97 0.14
N ASN A 369 -27.47 -5.12 1.44
CA ASN A 369 -27.51 -3.98 2.37
C ASN A 369 -26.13 -3.32 2.52
N GLU A 370 -25.03 -4.11 2.41
CA GLU A 370 -23.67 -3.58 2.41
C GLU A 370 -23.38 -2.77 1.13
N ILE A 371 -23.86 -3.24 -0.03
CA ILE A 371 -23.75 -2.50 -1.29
C ILE A 371 -24.54 -1.17 -1.24
N ASP A 372 -25.76 -1.20 -0.72
CA ASP A 372 -26.59 -0.02 -0.59
C ASP A 372 -25.94 1.00 0.36
N PHE A 373 -25.40 0.54 1.48
CA PHE A 373 -24.63 1.37 2.43
C PHE A 373 -23.39 1.98 1.77
N LEU A 374 -22.59 1.17 1.02
CA LEU A 374 -21.42 1.67 0.31
C LEU A 374 -21.78 2.78 -0.66
N LYS A 375 -22.82 2.58 -1.49
CA LYS A 375 -23.32 3.61 -2.42
C LYS A 375 -23.79 4.85 -1.69
N GLU A 376 -24.49 4.69 -0.58
CA GLU A 376 -24.97 5.82 0.22
C GLU A 376 -23.81 6.66 0.76
N ILE A 377 -22.79 6.03 1.37
CA ILE A 377 -21.69 6.75 2.02
C ILE A 377 -20.68 7.33 1.03
N LEU A 378 -20.47 6.68 -0.14
CA LEU A 378 -19.46 7.06 -1.11
C LEU A 378 -19.98 7.99 -2.21
N LEU A 379 -21.23 7.82 -2.68
CA LEU A 379 -21.78 8.62 -3.78
C LEU A 379 -22.53 9.88 -3.30
N ASN A 380 -23.08 9.88 -2.07
CA ASN A 380 -23.69 11.06 -1.49
C ASN A 380 -22.61 11.96 -0.87
N LYS A 381 -22.23 13.00 -1.65
CA LYS A 381 -21.25 14.03 -1.25
C LYS A 381 -21.83 14.99 -0.23
#